data_b5eddc03707b96f1797f37767034d9d6
#
_entry.id   b5eddc03707b96f1797f37767034d9d6
#
_cell.length_a   1.000
_cell.length_b   1.000
_cell.length_c   1.000
_cell.angle_alpha   90.00
_cell.angle_beta   90.00
_cell.angle_gamma   90.00
#
_symmetry.space_group_name_H-M   'P 1'
#
loop_
_entity.id
_entity.type
_entity.pdbx_description
1 polymer ?
#
loop_
_entity_poly.entity_id
_entity_poly.type
_entity_poly.pdbx_seq_one_letter_code
_entity_poly.pdbx_strand_id
1 'polypeptide(L)'
;MTLGHQTSRTAKESVLELRRITKSYPGVVALHDVNLTVHRNEIVGLIGENGAGKSTLMKILIGLIQPDEGSYQLRGERVTLRGPANAARHGVGMVFQEGSLLPNLSIMENLFLCHEIGFRKFGFLSQRAMRETASSVLSLVKVTSDLETPISETTSAVRQMVEIARLLWLSRLYHQENPVLVLDEPTTVLTENERKTLFTILSEIKSQASIILISHRLQEVVENSDRIVILKDGKNVTDLEAGSAKVADIENMMVGHTFAAERYREDEQVEPGNEIVLSVRDLSKRGAFEPFNLTVRKGEIVSLVGLVGSGKEAVCRCINGLEKPDRGSIALGGKKLAPDSPSETVRSGIGHIPIDRRSEGLALGMTVAENVNLLVLDRLKVACLVSPAREKDNARRLIQDCRIKTPSSSTMCANLSGGNQQKTVIAKWLSAKIQLLVLDHPTRGVDVGAKEEIYKLIRKLARDGISMIVMCDTLEEDIGLCHRMLIMKDGRLVSEMSCPRDKKPSPSSIIALIV
;
A
#
# COMPACT_ATOMS: atom_id res chain seq x y z
N MET A 1 22.73 50.52 21.74
CA MET A 1 21.71 50.65 20.68
C MET A 1 22.00 49.62 19.62
N THR A 2 21.40 48.48 19.69
CA THR A 2 21.49 47.39 18.70
C THR A 2 20.10 47.12 18.18
N LEU A 3 19.82 47.61 17.01
CA LEU A 3 18.58 47.43 16.27
C LEU A 3 18.47 45.95 15.82
N GLY A 4 17.57 45.24 16.46
CA GLY A 4 17.18 43.91 15.99
C GLY A 4 16.37 44.01 14.69
N HIS A 5 16.91 43.46 13.63
CA HIS A 5 16.18 43.20 12.38
C HIS A 5 15.17 42.08 12.64
N GLN A 6 13.95 42.44 12.98
CA GLN A 6 12.81 41.53 12.77
C GLN A 6 12.50 41.50 11.28
N THR A 7 12.95 40.44 10.59
CA THR A 7 12.44 40.10 9.28
C THR A 7 10.96 39.74 9.40
N SER A 8 10.09 40.66 8.96
CA SER A 8 8.65 40.43 8.83
C SER A 8 8.45 39.29 7.81
N ARG A 9 8.15 38.07 8.28
CA ARG A 9 7.56 37.04 7.45
C ARG A 9 6.25 37.58 6.90
N THR A 10 6.18 37.92 5.62
CA THR A 10 4.93 38.15 4.93
C THR A 10 4.07 36.91 5.13
N ALA A 11 2.92 37.06 5.80
CA ALA A 11 1.99 35.96 6.02
C ALA A 11 1.57 35.41 4.66
N LYS A 12 1.90 34.14 4.36
CA LYS A 12 1.48 33.47 3.13
C LYS A 12 -0.05 33.44 3.10
N GLU A 13 -0.67 33.82 1.99
CA GLU A 13 -2.11 33.78 1.78
C GLU A 13 -2.63 32.34 1.87
N SER A 14 -3.58 32.06 2.78
CA SER A 14 -4.20 30.73 2.88
C SER A 14 -5.31 30.58 1.82
N VAL A 15 -5.25 29.51 1.04
CA VAL A 15 -6.24 29.15 0.02
C VAL A 15 -7.29 28.21 0.61
N LEU A 16 -6.87 27.31 1.49
CA LEU A 16 -7.74 26.34 2.15
C LEU A 16 -7.39 26.26 3.64
N GLU A 17 -8.42 26.24 4.48
CA GLU A 17 -8.23 26.09 5.91
C GLU A 17 -9.32 25.20 6.52
N LEU A 18 -8.88 24.11 7.13
CA LEU A 18 -9.68 23.24 7.99
C LEU A 18 -9.30 23.53 9.44
N ARG A 19 -10.28 23.85 10.29
CA ARG A 19 -10.07 24.14 11.71
C ARG A 19 -10.91 23.22 12.57
N ARG A 20 -10.23 22.49 13.48
CA ARG A 20 -10.84 21.65 14.51
C ARG A 20 -11.81 20.63 13.94
N ILE A 21 -11.43 19.99 12.83
CA ILE A 21 -12.26 19.01 12.15
C ILE A 21 -12.35 17.73 12.98
N THR A 22 -13.57 17.37 13.36
CA THR A 22 -13.89 16.13 14.05
C THR A 22 -14.85 15.31 13.20
N LYS A 23 -14.59 13.99 13.11
CA LYS A 23 -15.45 13.03 12.41
C LYS A 23 -15.47 11.70 13.12
N SER A 24 -16.68 11.25 13.49
CA SER A 24 -16.90 9.96 14.14
C SER A 24 -17.73 9.03 13.24
N TYR A 25 -17.45 7.75 13.34
CA TYR A 25 -18.25 6.66 12.79
C TYR A 25 -18.66 5.72 13.92
N PRO A 26 -19.67 4.86 13.75
CA PRO A 26 -20.05 3.91 14.79
C PRO A 26 -18.86 3.11 15.33
N GLY A 27 -18.48 3.35 16.58
CA GLY A 27 -17.38 2.69 17.29
C GLY A 27 -15.97 3.24 17.05
N VAL A 28 -15.77 4.29 16.20
CA VAL A 28 -14.44 4.85 15.92
C VAL A 28 -14.51 6.36 15.69
N VAL A 29 -13.65 7.10 16.37
CA VAL A 29 -13.38 8.52 16.05
C VAL A 29 -12.28 8.56 15.01
N ALA A 30 -12.63 8.90 13.77
CA ALA A 30 -11.70 8.89 12.63
C ALA A 30 -10.85 10.17 12.55
N LEU A 31 -11.38 11.31 12.97
CA LEU A 31 -10.67 12.58 13.08
C LEU A 31 -11.10 13.27 14.38
N HIS A 32 -10.14 13.86 15.09
CA HIS A 32 -10.38 14.57 16.33
C HIS A 32 -9.54 15.85 16.38
N ASP A 33 -10.21 17.00 16.27
CA ASP A 33 -9.63 18.34 16.32
C ASP A 33 -8.51 18.58 15.28
N VAL A 34 -8.68 18.03 14.06
CA VAL A 34 -7.67 18.09 12.99
C VAL A 34 -7.68 19.47 12.33
N ASN A 35 -6.49 20.00 12.13
CA ASN A 35 -6.25 21.26 11.45
C ASN A 35 -5.39 21.03 10.20
N LEU A 36 -5.75 21.70 9.10
CA LEU A 36 -4.97 21.69 7.87
C LEU A 36 -5.09 23.03 7.17
N THR A 37 -3.96 23.68 6.94
CA THR A 37 -3.90 24.91 6.15
C THR A 37 -3.10 24.66 4.90
N VAL A 38 -3.56 25.15 3.75
CA VAL A 38 -2.83 25.14 2.49
C VAL A 38 -2.69 26.56 2.02
N HIS A 39 -1.44 26.98 1.77
CA HIS A 39 -1.17 28.32 1.28
C HIS A 39 -1.14 28.36 -0.25
N ARG A 40 -1.26 29.57 -0.81
CA ARG A 40 -1.17 29.78 -2.24
C ARG A 40 0.18 29.32 -2.78
N ASN A 41 0.14 28.56 -3.90
CA ASN A 41 1.33 28.04 -4.57
C ASN A 41 2.21 27.16 -3.65
N GLU A 42 1.59 26.33 -2.82
CA GLU A 42 2.25 25.43 -1.88
C GLU A 42 1.97 23.98 -2.24
N ILE A 43 2.96 23.11 -2.07
CA ILE A 43 2.78 21.66 -2.03
C ILE A 43 2.85 21.21 -0.58
N VAL A 44 1.72 20.77 -0.03
CA VAL A 44 1.64 20.20 1.33
C VAL A 44 1.62 18.69 1.24
N GLY A 45 2.64 18.05 1.81
CA GLY A 45 2.66 16.60 2.01
C GLY A 45 1.77 16.23 3.19
N LEU A 46 0.77 15.39 2.97
CA LEU A 46 -0.06 14.83 4.04
C LEU A 46 0.30 13.36 4.25
N ILE A 47 0.92 13.06 5.37
CA ILE A 47 1.40 11.72 5.70
C ILE A 47 0.78 11.20 7.00
N GLY A 48 0.84 9.90 7.19
CA GLY A 48 0.31 9.21 8.36
C GLY A 48 0.12 7.73 8.05
N GLU A 49 0.00 6.91 9.06
CA GLU A 49 -0.28 5.47 8.91
C GLU A 49 -1.66 5.21 8.28
N ASN A 50 -1.91 3.97 7.84
CA ASN A 50 -3.25 3.55 7.46
C ASN A 50 -4.15 3.57 8.71
N GLY A 51 -5.30 4.24 8.60
CA GLY A 51 -6.16 4.49 9.76
C GLY A 51 -5.89 5.81 10.48
N ALA A 52 -4.85 6.57 10.13
CA ALA A 52 -4.56 7.89 10.71
C ALA A 52 -5.61 8.98 10.39
N GLY A 53 -6.62 8.66 9.56
CA GLY A 53 -7.68 9.61 9.21
C GLY A 53 -7.51 10.29 7.85
N LYS A 54 -6.41 10.05 7.11
CA LYS A 54 -6.16 10.69 5.80
C LYS A 54 -7.33 10.56 4.83
N SER A 55 -7.82 9.34 4.59
CA SER A 55 -8.94 9.10 3.66
C SER A 55 -10.24 9.76 4.12
N THR A 56 -10.47 9.90 5.43
CA THR A 56 -11.61 10.63 5.98
C THR A 56 -11.45 12.13 5.73
N LEU A 57 -10.25 12.67 5.97
CA LEU A 57 -9.94 14.06 5.71
C LEU A 57 -10.09 14.41 4.21
N MET A 58 -9.59 13.54 3.31
CA MET A 58 -9.79 13.69 1.86
C MET A 58 -11.26 13.74 1.45
N LYS A 59 -12.07 12.82 1.99
CA LYS A 59 -13.52 12.81 1.71
C LYS A 59 -14.21 14.09 2.18
N ILE A 60 -13.74 14.70 3.27
CA ILE A 60 -14.21 16.01 3.75
C ILE A 60 -13.76 17.11 2.79
N LEU A 61 -12.49 17.10 2.35
CA LEU A 61 -11.94 18.09 1.42
C LEU A 61 -12.72 18.21 0.12
N ILE A 62 -13.22 17.09 -0.41
CA ILE A 62 -14.02 17.07 -1.65
C ILE A 62 -15.54 17.01 -1.41
N GLY A 63 -15.97 17.18 -0.15
CA GLY A 63 -17.38 17.23 0.23
C GLY A 63 -18.16 15.94 0.11
N LEU A 64 -17.50 14.76 -0.01
CA LEU A 64 -18.15 13.45 0.00
C LEU A 64 -18.79 13.12 1.35
N ILE A 65 -18.20 13.63 2.43
CA ILE A 65 -18.75 13.56 3.78
C ILE A 65 -18.60 14.92 4.46
N GLN A 66 -19.50 15.19 5.41
CA GLN A 66 -19.41 16.39 6.23
C GLN A 66 -18.69 16.09 7.56
N PRO A 67 -17.88 17.01 8.09
CA PRO A 67 -17.38 16.88 9.45
C PRO A 67 -18.53 17.00 10.45
N ASP A 68 -18.38 16.40 11.62
CA ASP A 68 -19.37 16.52 12.70
C ASP A 68 -19.15 17.85 13.45
N GLU A 69 -17.88 18.29 13.57
CA GLU A 69 -17.49 19.57 14.17
C GLU A 69 -16.35 20.22 13.37
N GLY A 70 -16.16 21.52 13.61
CA GLY A 70 -15.12 22.31 12.99
C GLY A 70 -15.61 23.23 11.87
N SER A 71 -14.68 23.81 11.12
CA SER A 71 -14.99 24.70 10.01
C SER A 71 -14.07 24.46 8.81
N TYR A 72 -14.64 24.64 7.62
CA TYR A 72 -13.95 24.59 6.35
C TYR A 72 -14.03 25.97 5.69
N GLN A 73 -12.88 26.55 5.37
CA GLN A 73 -12.78 27.85 4.70
C GLN A 73 -11.98 27.70 3.40
N LEU A 74 -12.43 28.37 2.34
CA LEU A 74 -11.71 28.55 1.08
C LEU A 74 -11.55 30.06 0.86
N ARG A 75 -10.30 30.48 0.65
CA ARG A 75 -9.95 31.92 0.43
C ARG A 75 -10.57 32.84 1.47
N GLY A 76 -10.58 32.40 2.75
CA GLY A 76 -11.14 33.15 3.88
C GLY A 76 -12.68 33.05 4.05
N GLU A 77 -13.40 32.47 3.10
CA GLU A 77 -14.84 32.30 3.19
C GLU A 77 -15.21 30.91 3.71
N ARG A 78 -16.15 30.85 4.65
CA ARG A 78 -16.66 29.57 5.17
C ARG A 78 -17.54 28.90 4.11
N VAL A 79 -17.21 27.65 3.78
CA VAL A 79 -17.91 26.88 2.76
C VAL A 79 -18.42 25.55 3.31
N THR A 80 -19.48 25.04 2.69
CA THR A 80 -19.97 23.68 2.92
C THR A 80 -20.03 22.97 1.56
N LEU A 81 -19.06 22.09 1.30
CA LEU A 81 -18.97 21.36 0.05
C LEU A 81 -19.93 20.16 0.06
N ARG A 82 -20.69 19.99 -1.03
CA ARG A 82 -21.68 18.90 -1.19
C ARG A 82 -21.31 18.01 -2.37
N GLY A 83 -20.23 17.25 -2.23
CA GLY A 83 -19.72 16.32 -3.23
C GLY A 83 -18.71 16.91 -4.21
N PRO A 84 -18.03 16.04 -5.01
CA PRO A 84 -16.90 16.41 -5.86
C PRO A 84 -17.22 17.47 -6.93
N ALA A 85 -18.41 17.41 -7.53
CA ALA A 85 -18.83 18.40 -8.52
C ALA A 85 -19.00 19.80 -7.91
N ASN A 86 -19.49 19.89 -6.67
CA ASN A 86 -19.57 21.16 -5.95
C ASN A 86 -18.19 21.63 -5.50
N ALA A 87 -17.32 20.72 -5.04
CA ALA A 87 -15.93 21.03 -4.71
C ALA A 87 -15.17 21.61 -5.92
N ALA A 88 -15.31 21.00 -7.10
CA ALA A 88 -14.66 21.48 -8.32
C ALA A 88 -15.12 22.91 -8.69
N ARG A 89 -16.38 23.26 -8.48
CA ARG A 89 -16.89 24.64 -8.68
C ARG A 89 -16.24 25.64 -7.72
N HIS A 90 -15.78 25.20 -6.56
CA HIS A 90 -15.05 26.02 -5.59
C HIS A 90 -13.53 25.92 -5.76
N GLY A 91 -13.04 25.24 -6.81
CA GLY A 91 -11.63 25.10 -7.11
C GLY A 91 -10.91 24.03 -6.26
N VAL A 92 -11.63 23.04 -5.74
CA VAL A 92 -11.04 21.90 -5.06
C VAL A 92 -11.29 20.64 -5.87
N GLY A 93 -10.23 19.93 -6.27
CA GLY A 93 -10.34 18.70 -7.05
C GLY A 93 -9.42 17.60 -6.52
N MET A 94 -9.78 16.34 -6.80
CA MET A 94 -9.00 15.18 -6.34
C MET A 94 -8.75 14.22 -7.49
N VAL A 95 -7.52 13.72 -7.55
CA VAL A 95 -7.12 12.57 -8.33
C VAL A 95 -7.08 11.36 -7.38
N PHE A 96 -7.87 10.33 -7.72
CA PHE A 96 -8.05 9.15 -6.90
C PHE A 96 -7.01 8.08 -7.24
N GLN A 97 -6.66 7.25 -6.26
CA GLN A 97 -5.71 6.15 -6.41
C GLN A 97 -6.13 5.13 -7.50
N GLU A 98 -7.42 4.82 -7.61
CA GLU A 98 -7.95 3.84 -8.60
C GLU A 98 -8.27 4.47 -9.97
N GLY A 99 -8.03 5.76 -10.13
CA GLY A 99 -8.36 6.52 -11.34
C GLY A 99 -9.87 6.76 -11.51
N SER A 100 -10.24 7.82 -12.23
CA SER A 100 -11.63 8.21 -12.48
C SER A 100 -11.97 8.29 -13.96
N LEU A 101 -11.04 7.92 -14.85
CA LEU A 101 -11.22 7.98 -16.30
C LEU A 101 -11.96 6.75 -16.82
N LEU A 102 -12.80 6.96 -17.82
CA LEU A 102 -13.53 5.89 -18.51
C LEU A 102 -12.65 5.26 -19.59
N PRO A 103 -12.31 3.96 -19.48
CA PRO A 103 -11.34 3.32 -20.37
C PRO A 103 -11.70 3.34 -21.85
N ASN A 104 -13.00 3.29 -22.16
CA ASN A 104 -13.54 3.22 -23.52
C ASN A 104 -13.67 4.58 -24.21
N LEU A 105 -13.48 5.67 -23.48
CA LEU A 105 -13.52 7.02 -24.03
C LEU A 105 -12.11 7.52 -24.35
N SER A 106 -12.02 8.42 -25.33
CA SER A 106 -10.77 9.07 -25.71
C SER A 106 -10.25 10.02 -24.62
N ILE A 107 -9.01 10.46 -24.75
CA ILE A 107 -8.40 11.47 -23.87
C ILE A 107 -9.27 12.73 -23.85
N MET A 108 -9.69 13.23 -25.02
CA MET A 108 -10.50 14.45 -25.14
C MET A 108 -11.89 14.28 -24.51
N GLU A 109 -12.56 13.16 -24.75
CA GLU A 109 -13.86 12.88 -24.15
C GLU A 109 -13.78 12.78 -22.62
N ASN A 110 -12.77 12.10 -22.08
CA ASN A 110 -12.55 12.04 -20.63
C ASN A 110 -12.27 13.42 -20.02
N LEU A 111 -11.52 14.28 -20.72
CA LEU A 111 -11.19 15.62 -20.23
C LEU A 111 -12.43 16.48 -20.02
N PHE A 112 -13.40 16.40 -20.92
CA PHE A 112 -14.59 17.26 -20.93
C PHE A 112 -15.88 16.56 -20.46
N LEU A 113 -15.81 15.32 -20.07
CA LEU A 113 -16.97 14.50 -19.67
C LEU A 113 -17.90 15.23 -18.69
N CYS A 114 -19.20 15.27 -19.03
CA CYS A 114 -20.25 15.96 -18.28
C CYS A 114 -20.16 17.50 -18.30
N HIS A 115 -19.25 18.10 -19.06
CA HIS A 115 -19.06 19.57 -19.13
C HIS A 115 -19.00 20.09 -20.56
N GLU A 116 -19.46 19.32 -21.54
CA GLU A 116 -19.41 19.62 -22.97
C GLU A 116 -20.30 20.83 -23.35
N ILE A 117 -21.23 21.21 -22.47
CA ILE A 117 -22.17 22.32 -22.70
C ILE A 117 -21.43 23.62 -23.04
N GLY A 118 -20.26 23.87 -22.46
CA GLY A 118 -19.42 25.03 -22.74
C GLY A 118 -18.90 25.11 -24.19
N PHE A 119 -18.96 24.02 -24.94
CA PHE A 119 -18.52 23.93 -26.33
C PHE A 119 -19.65 23.91 -27.33
N ARG A 120 -20.91 24.10 -26.90
CA ARG A 120 -22.07 24.14 -27.81
C ARG A 120 -22.17 25.47 -28.54
N LYS A 121 -22.31 25.40 -29.86
CA LYS A 121 -22.68 26.52 -30.74
C LYS A 121 -23.88 26.10 -31.57
N PHE A 122 -24.94 26.85 -31.49
CA PHE A 122 -26.22 26.59 -32.24
C PHE A 122 -26.76 25.17 -32.03
N GLY A 123 -26.59 24.59 -30.81
CA GLY A 123 -27.06 23.25 -30.47
C GLY A 123 -26.09 22.11 -30.79
N PHE A 124 -25.01 22.35 -31.54
CA PHE A 124 -23.99 21.37 -31.90
C PHE A 124 -22.70 21.55 -31.08
N LEU A 125 -22.01 20.44 -30.81
CA LEU A 125 -20.68 20.46 -30.16
C LEU A 125 -19.62 20.92 -31.16
N SER A 126 -18.83 21.93 -30.79
CA SER A 126 -17.69 22.39 -31.55
C SER A 126 -16.46 21.55 -31.30
N GLN A 127 -16.24 20.49 -32.07
CA GLN A 127 -15.06 19.62 -31.99
C GLN A 127 -13.74 20.42 -32.10
N ARG A 128 -13.72 21.46 -32.92
CA ARG A 128 -12.55 22.32 -33.06
C ARG A 128 -12.21 23.05 -31.76
N ALA A 129 -13.19 23.63 -31.08
CA ALA A 129 -12.96 24.33 -29.82
C ALA A 129 -12.55 23.35 -28.70
N MET A 130 -13.12 22.14 -28.69
CA MET A 130 -12.72 21.07 -27.76
C MET A 130 -11.25 20.69 -27.98
N ARG A 131 -10.84 20.44 -29.24
CA ARG A 131 -9.43 20.11 -29.58
C ARG A 131 -8.44 21.19 -29.17
N GLU A 132 -8.74 22.46 -29.51
CA GLU A 132 -7.90 23.60 -29.15
C GLU A 132 -7.75 23.73 -27.62
N THR A 133 -8.85 23.57 -26.88
CA THR A 133 -8.84 23.63 -25.42
C THR A 133 -8.09 22.42 -24.83
N ALA A 134 -8.34 21.21 -25.33
CA ALA A 134 -7.68 20.00 -24.88
C ALA A 134 -6.16 20.09 -25.06
N SER A 135 -5.69 20.51 -26.24
CA SER A 135 -4.28 20.71 -26.54
C SER A 135 -3.63 21.74 -25.60
N SER A 136 -4.32 22.85 -25.32
CA SER A 136 -3.85 23.87 -24.38
C SER A 136 -3.70 23.36 -22.96
N VAL A 137 -4.63 22.56 -22.48
CA VAL A 137 -4.62 22.05 -21.09
C VAL A 137 -3.65 20.88 -20.94
N LEU A 138 -3.60 19.98 -21.91
CA LEU A 138 -2.69 18.84 -21.91
C LEU A 138 -1.22 19.26 -22.06
N SER A 139 -0.93 20.38 -22.72
CA SER A 139 0.42 20.94 -22.80
C SER A 139 0.98 21.32 -21.43
N LEU A 140 0.14 21.73 -20.46
CA LEU A 140 0.57 22.03 -19.08
C LEU A 140 1.12 20.81 -18.35
N VAL A 141 0.58 19.64 -18.70
CA VAL A 141 0.99 18.36 -18.10
C VAL A 141 1.85 17.52 -19.04
N LYS A 142 2.38 18.15 -20.12
CA LYS A 142 3.32 17.54 -21.09
C LYS A 142 2.80 16.25 -21.75
N VAL A 143 1.49 16.08 -21.90
CA VAL A 143 0.88 14.99 -22.65
C VAL A 143 0.87 15.32 -24.14
N THR A 144 1.52 14.48 -24.94
CA THR A 144 1.65 14.62 -26.40
C THR A 144 0.88 13.55 -27.18
N SER A 145 0.14 12.69 -26.50
CA SER A 145 -0.66 11.63 -27.13
C SER A 145 -1.78 12.21 -27.98
N ASP A 146 -2.20 11.47 -29.01
CA ASP A 146 -3.35 11.85 -29.82
C ASP A 146 -4.60 11.94 -28.96
N LEU A 147 -5.36 13.03 -29.12
CA LEU A 147 -6.57 13.34 -28.35
C LEU A 147 -7.69 12.28 -28.51
N GLU A 148 -7.71 11.57 -29.63
CA GLU A 148 -8.69 10.55 -29.95
C GLU A 148 -8.28 9.16 -29.40
N THR A 149 -7.07 9.02 -28.83
CA THR A 149 -6.62 7.75 -28.25
C THR A 149 -7.50 7.35 -27.06
N PRO A 150 -8.09 6.13 -27.05
CA PRO A 150 -8.82 5.62 -25.90
C PRO A 150 -7.92 5.54 -24.66
N ILE A 151 -8.47 5.85 -23.50
CA ILE A 151 -7.71 5.79 -22.22
C ILE A 151 -7.17 4.37 -21.95
N SER A 152 -7.87 3.32 -22.35
CA SER A 152 -7.41 1.93 -22.23
C SER A 152 -6.06 1.66 -22.92
N GLU A 153 -5.74 2.38 -23.99
CA GLU A 153 -4.52 2.24 -24.78
C GLU A 153 -3.36 3.12 -24.28
N THR A 154 -3.61 3.96 -23.26
CA THR A 154 -2.59 4.86 -22.71
C THR A 154 -1.84 4.23 -21.54
N THR A 155 -0.63 4.75 -21.24
CA THR A 155 0.13 4.36 -20.06
C THR A 155 -0.50 4.91 -18.78
N SER A 156 -0.16 4.32 -17.62
CA SER A 156 -0.61 4.82 -16.31
C SER A 156 -0.19 6.27 -16.07
N ALA A 157 1.01 6.65 -16.53
CA ALA A 157 1.50 8.03 -16.44
C ALA A 157 0.63 9.00 -17.24
N VAL A 158 0.27 8.67 -18.47
CA VAL A 158 -0.62 9.51 -19.30
C VAL A 158 -1.99 9.65 -18.64
N ARG A 159 -2.55 8.57 -18.11
CA ARG A 159 -3.84 8.61 -17.39
C ARG A 159 -3.80 9.59 -16.22
N GLN A 160 -2.76 9.49 -15.40
CA GLN A 160 -2.53 10.39 -14.26
C GLN A 160 -2.46 11.86 -14.68
N MET A 161 -1.72 12.14 -15.77
CA MET A 161 -1.60 13.49 -16.30
C MET A 161 -2.93 14.01 -16.86
N VAL A 162 -3.73 13.17 -17.51
CA VAL A 162 -5.06 13.54 -18.01
C VAL A 162 -6.02 13.89 -16.86
N GLU A 163 -5.97 13.18 -15.74
CA GLU A 163 -6.76 13.53 -14.54
C GLU A 163 -6.36 14.89 -13.96
N ILE A 164 -5.06 15.15 -13.83
CA ILE A 164 -4.55 16.45 -13.37
C ILE A 164 -4.99 17.57 -14.35
N ALA A 165 -4.83 17.34 -15.66
CA ALA A 165 -5.26 18.27 -16.69
C ALA A 165 -6.77 18.59 -16.61
N ARG A 166 -7.61 17.57 -16.38
CA ARG A 166 -9.05 17.73 -16.17
C ARG A 166 -9.37 18.65 -14.99
N LEU A 167 -8.69 18.48 -13.86
CA LEU A 167 -8.88 19.35 -12.69
C LEU A 167 -8.46 20.79 -12.96
N LEU A 168 -7.33 21.00 -13.65
CA LEU A 168 -6.89 22.34 -14.06
C LEU A 168 -7.86 22.99 -15.02
N TRP A 169 -8.40 22.24 -15.98
CA TRP A 169 -9.42 22.73 -16.89
C TRP A 169 -10.71 23.10 -16.17
N LEU A 170 -11.21 22.25 -15.25
CA LEU A 170 -12.40 22.53 -14.46
C LEU A 170 -12.26 23.81 -13.64
N SER A 171 -11.08 24.05 -13.05
CA SER A 171 -10.84 25.29 -12.32
C SER A 171 -10.92 26.53 -13.21
N ARG A 172 -10.39 26.45 -14.44
CA ARG A 172 -10.52 27.53 -15.44
C ARG A 172 -11.96 27.73 -15.88
N LEU A 173 -12.70 26.63 -16.11
CA LEU A 173 -14.11 26.66 -16.47
C LEU A 173 -14.98 27.40 -15.43
N TYR A 174 -14.65 27.20 -14.16
CA TYR A 174 -15.35 27.84 -13.02
C TYR A 174 -14.68 29.14 -12.54
N HIS A 175 -13.75 29.70 -13.30
CA HIS A 175 -13.01 30.94 -12.97
C HIS A 175 -12.38 30.91 -11.57
N GLN A 176 -11.88 29.76 -11.16
CA GLN A 176 -11.21 29.61 -9.88
C GLN A 176 -9.72 29.90 -10.03
N GLU A 177 -9.24 30.92 -9.33
CA GLU A 177 -7.81 31.18 -9.21
C GLU A 177 -7.16 30.27 -8.18
N ASN A 178 -5.95 29.78 -8.47
CA ASN A 178 -5.16 28.92 -7.61
C ASN A 178 -5.98 27.76 -6.99
N PRO A 179 -6.43 26.78 -7.78
CA PRO A 179 -7.18 25.64 -7.30
C PRO A 179 -6.35 24.78 -6.34
N VAL A 180 -7.02 24.05 -5.47
CA VAL A 180 -6.40 23.05 -4.60
C VAL A 180 -6.57 21.67 -5.23
N LEU A 181 -5.44 21.06 -5.60
CA LEU A 181 -5.39 19.71 -6.17
C LEU A 181 -5.00 18.71 -5.09
N VAL A 182 -5.86 17.75 -4.83
CA VAL A 182 -5.58 16.65 -3.89
C VAL A 182 -5.13 15.43 -4.70
N LEU A 183 -3.90 14.97 -4.48
CA LEU A 183 -3.32 13.82 -5.19
C LEU A 183 -3.13 12.67 -4.19
N ASP A 184 -3.91 11.59 -4.38
CA ASP A 184 -3.89 10.42 -3.52
C ASP A 184 -3.03 9.32 -4.13
N GLU A 185 -1.84 9.13 -3.57
CA GLU A 185 -0.83 8.15 -4.00
C GLU A 185 -0.55 8.16 -5.53
N PRO A 186 -0.25 9.32 -6.12
CA PRO A 186 -0.16 9.46 -7.57
C PRO A 186 1.00 8.67 -8.22
N THR A 187 1.90 8.10 -7.43
CA THR A 187 3.12 7.42 -7.90
C THR A 187 3.06 5.91 -7.83
N THR A 188 1.99 5.32 -7.29
CA THR A 188 1.91 3.88 -6.96
C THR A 188 2.13 2.97 -8.17
N VAL A 189 1.66 3.36 -9.35
CA VAL A 189 1.73 2.55 -10.59
C VAL A 189 2.77 3.07 -11.59
N LEU A 190 3.61 4.05 -11.20
CA LEU A 190 4.57 4.71 -12.08
C LEU A 190 5.97 4.12 -11.93
N THR A 191 6.68 4.03 -13.06
CA THR A 191 8.11 3.74 -13.10
C THR A 191 8.92 4.91 -12.52
N GLU A 192 10.21 4.70 -12.21
CA GLU A 192 11.10 5.72 -11.64
C GLU A 192 11.19 6.99 -12.52
N ASN A 193 11.30 6.82 -13.85
CA ASN A 193 11.37 7.93 -14.78
C ASN A 193 10.04 8.70 -14.87
N GLU A 194 8.91 7.99 -14.88
CA GLU A 194 7.58 8.60 -14.89
C GLU A 194 7.31 9.38 -13.60
N ARG A 195 7.79 8.90 -12.45
CA ARG A 195 7.71 9.61 -11.16
C ARG A 195 8.46 10.94 -11.20
N LYS A 196 9.71 10.94 -11.68
CA LYS A 196 10.50 12.17 -11.85
C LYS A 196 9.80 13.17 -12.76
N THR A 197 9.21 12.70 -13.86
CA THR A 197 8.44 13.54 -14.78
C THR A 197 7.21 14.12 -14.08
N LEU A 198 6.44 13.33 -13.33
CA LEU A 198 5.29 13.79 -12.56
C LEU A 198 5.68 14.92 -11.60
N PHE A 199 6.71 14.73 -10.77
CA PHE A 199 7.13 15.74 -9.80
C PHE A 199 7.66 17.01 -10.45
N THR A 200 8.34 16.90 -11.60
CA THR A 200 8.73 18.07 -12.40
C THR A 200 7.49 18.85 -12.84
N ILE A 201 6.46 18.19 -13.35
CA ILE A 201 5.19 18.81 -13.77
C ILE A 201 4.47 19.45 -12.57
N LEU A 202 4.40 18.76 -11.41
CA LEU A 202 3.78 19.32 -10.21
C LEU A 202 4.49 20.59 -9.72
N SER A 203 5.83 20.63 -9.79
CA SER A 203 6.61 21.82 -9.47
C SER A 203 6.32 23.00 -10.40
N GLU A 204 6.08 22.74 -11.70
CA GLU A 204 5.70 23.77 -12.66
C GLU A 204 4.25 24.26 -12.43
N ILE A 205 3.32 23.33 -12.19
CA ILE A 205 1.89 23.61 -11.93
C ILE A 205 1.70 24.39 -10.62
N LYS A 206 2.59 24.23 -9.65
CA LYS A 206 2.58 24.91 -8.35
C LYS A 206 2.42 26.42 -8.49
N SER A 207 2.93 27.03 -9.56
CA SER A 207 2.77 28.46 -9.83
C SER A 207 1.31 28.88 -10.09
N GLN A 208 0.43 27.94 -10.44
CA GLN A 208 -0.96 28.16 -10.82
C GLN A 208 -1.95 27.44 -9.88
N ALA A 209 -1.49 26.52 -9.05
CA ALA A 209 -2.33 25.69 -8.17
C ALA A 209 -1.61 25.42 -6.83
N SER A 210 -2.38 25.13 -5.80
CA SER A 210 -1.86 24.59 -4.55
C SER A 210 -2.15 23.08 -4.50
N ILE A 211 -1.25 22.29 -3.91
CA ILE A 211 -1.30 20.84 -4.02
C ILE A 211 -1.26 20.21 -2.63
N ILE A 212 -2.13 19.24 -2.37
CA ILE A 212 -2.04 18.31 -1.24
C ILE A 212 -1.56 16.98 -1.81
N LEU A 213 -0.34 16.59 -1.48
CA LEU A 213 0.30 15.35 -1.91
C LEU A 213 0.20 14.30 -0.81
N ILE A 214 -0.47 13.20 -1.09
CA ILE A 214 -0.56 12.05 -0.18
C ILE A 214 0.24 10.91 -0.77
N SER A 215 1.22 10.41 -0.02
CA SER A 215 2.00 9.25 -0.41
C SER A 215 2.43 8.48 0.85
N HIS A 216 2.55 7.15 0.70
CA HIS A 216 3.18 6.31 1.72
C HIS A 216 4.71 6.25 1.56
N ARG A 217 5.25 6.81 0.48
CA ARG A 217 6.69 6.90 0.19
C ARG A 217 7.23 8.22 0.77
N LEU A 218 7.73 8.15 1.98
CA LEU A 218 8.18 9.34 2.74
C LEU A 218 9.24 10.15 2.02
N GLN A 219 10.17 9.48 1.35
CA GLN A 219 11.21 10.13 0.55
C GLN A 219 10.59 11.06 -0.51
N GLU A 220 9.59 10.59 -1.26
CA GLU A 220 8.93 11.38 -2.31
C GLU A 220 8.27 12.64 -1.72
N VAL A 221 7.64 12.51 -0.55
CA VAL A 221 6.98 13.65 0.13
C VAL A 221 8.01 14.65 0.62
N VAL A 222 9.09 14.19 1.25
CA VAL A 222 10.16 15.08 1.75
C VAL A 222 10.83 15.86 0.63
N GLU A 223 11.11 15.19 -0.49
CA GLU A 223 11.82 15.81 -1.64
C GLU A 223 10.93 16.76 -2.46
N ASN A 224 9.60 16.56 -2.46
CA ASN A 224 8.70 17.26 -3.38
C ASN A 224 7.62 18.11 -2.72
N SER A 225 7.64 18.27 -1.40
CA SER A 225 6.73 19.16 -0.66
C SER A 225 7.45 20.38 -0.11
N ASP A 226 6.72 21.45 0.15
CA ASP A 226 7.22 22.61 0.88
C ASP A 226 7.06 22.41 2.38
N ARG A 227 5.95 21.78 2.77
CA ARG A 227 5.56 21.56 4.16
C ARG A 227 4.94 20.18 4.28
N ILE A 228 5.09 19.56 5.45
CA ILE A 228 4.61 18.21 5.74
C ILE A 228 3.72 18.25 6.97
N VAL A 229 2.50 17.76 6.82
CA VAL A 229 1.53 17.58 7.91
C VAL A 229 1.44 16.09 8.23
N ILE A 230 1.67 15.75 9.49
CA ILE A 230 1.65 14.37 9.97
C ILE A 230 0.37 14.12 10.76
N LEU A 231 -0.42 13.14 10.31
CA LEU A 231 -1.58 12.64 11.04
C LEU A 231 -1.28 11.29 11.71
N LYS A 232 -1.77 11.14 12.94
CA LYS A 232 -1.73 9.87 13.67
C LYS A 232 -2.98 9.72 14.53
N ASP A 233 -3.61 8.56 14.49
CA ASP A 233 -4.81 8.24 15.28
C ASP A 233 -5.90 9.32 15.21
N GLY A 234 -6.10 9.90 14.03
CA GLY A 234 -7.08 10.95 13.80
C GLY A 234 -6.71 12.34 14.31
N LYS A 235 -5.45 12.61 14.66
CA LYS A 235 -4.96 13.89 15.17
C LYS A 235 -3.75 14.40 14.40
N ASN A 236 -3.51 15.73 14.45
CA ASN A 236 -2.24 16.28 14.01
C ASN A 236 -1.14 15.91 15.01
N VAL A 237 -0.04 15.36 14.52
CA VAL A 237 1.20 15.16 15.30
C VAL A 237 2.06 16.40 15.22
N THR A 238 2.32 16.86 14.00
CA THR A 238 3.16 18.04 13.73
C THR A 238 2.92 18.58 12.33
N ASP A 239 3.44 19.77 12.11
CA ASP A 239 3.46 20.50 10.85
C ASP A 239 4.89 21.05 10.68
N LEU A 240 5.61 20.55 9.66
CA LEU A 240 7.05 20.78 9.47
C LEU A 240 7.33 21.38 8.09
N GLU A 241 8.33 22.25 8.01
CA GLU A 241 8.92 22.62 6.70
C GLU A 241 9.73 21.42 6.14
N ALA A 242 9.43 21.00 4.92
CA ALA A 242 10.03 19.78 4.33
C ALA A 242 11.56 19.87 4.21
N GLY A 243 12.12 21.05 3.93
CA GLY A 243 13.56 21.26 3.81
C GLY A 243 14.37 21.02 5.10
N SER A 244 13.71 20.96 6.25
CA SER A 244 14.33 20.66 7.56
C SER A 244 14.09 19.24 8.05
N ALA A 245 13.20 18.48 7.39
CA ALA A 245 12.74 17.19 7.84
C ALA A 245 13.62 16.05 7.30
N LYS A 246 14.06 15.15 8.18
CA LYS A 246 14.69 13.89 7.78
C LYS A 246 13.65 12.77 7.78
N VAL A 247 13.74 11.87 6.81
CA VAL A 247 12.80 10.73 6.70
C VAL A 247 12.72 9.93 8.00
N ALA A 248 13.86 9.66 8.64
CA ALA A 248 13.92 8.94 9.92
C ALA A 248 13.16 9.67 11.06
N ASP A 249 13.22 11.00 11.11
CA ASP A 249 12.49 11.78 12.14
C ASP A 249 10.98 11.71 11.90
N ILE A 250 10.57 11.76 10.64
CA ILE A 250 9.17 11.62 10.23
C ILE A 250 8.64 10.23 10.57
N GLU A 251 9.40 9.17 10.25
CA GLU A 251 9.05 7.79 10.62
C GLU A 251 8.84 7.65 12.13
N ASN A 252 9.75 8.21 12.93
CA ASN A 252 9.64 8.22 14.39
C ASN A 252 8.38 8.95 14.88
N MET A 253 8.04 10.09 14.27
CA MET A 253 6.83 10.85 14.62
C MET A 253 5.54 10.12 14.27
N MET A 254 5.53 9.39 13.14
CA MET A 254 4.39 8.58 12.72
C MET A 254 4.14 7.41 13.68
N VAL A 255 5.20 6.68 14.05
CA VAL A 255 5.09 5.46 14.87
C VAL A 255 5.12 5.77 16.37
N GLY A 256 5.78 6.85 16.80
CA GLY A 256 5.78 7.30 18.20
C GLY A 256 6.82 6.64 19.11
N HIS A 257 7.82 5.96 18.53
CA HIS A 257 8.97 5.38 19.24
C HIS A 257 10.26 5.52 18.43
N THR A 258 11.40 5.53 19.09
CA THR A 258 12.75 5.57 18.50
C THR A 258 13.08 4.22 17.80
N PHE A 259 12.98 4.17 16.46
CA PHE A 259 13.02 2.93 15.67
C PHE A 259 14.27 2.74 14.79
N ALA A 260 15.42 3.25 15.17
CA ALA A 260 16.62 3.06 14.33
C ALA A 260 17.30 1.69 14.45
N ALA A 261 17.06 0.90 15.51
CA ALA A 261 17.85 -0.31 15.81
C ALA A 261 17.07 -1.64 15.88
N GLU A 262 15.72 -1.64 15.82
CA GLU A 262 14.94 -2.86 16.05
C GLU A 262 13.79 -3.06 15.04
N ARG A 263 13.90 -2.50 13.84
CA ARG A 263 12.78 -2.45 12.88
C ARG A 263 12.23 -3.84 12.51
N TYR A 264 13.08 -4.84 12.40
CA TYR A 264 12.71 -6.21 12.00
C TYR A 264 12.82 -7.21 13.16
N ARG A 265 12.91 -6.70 14.40
CA ARG A 265 13.03 -7.52 15.61
C ARG A 265 14.14 -8.56 15.51
N GLU A 266 15.29 -8.12 15.06
CA GLU A 266 16.48 -8.96 14.96
C GLU A 266 16.90 -9.51 16.33
N ASP A 267 16.65 -8.76 17.40
CA ASP A 267 16.83 -9.16 18.80
C ASP A 267 16.02 -10.40 19.18
N GLU A 268 14.89 -10.64 18.54
CA GLU A 268 14.02 -11.81 18.73
C GLU A 268 14.36 -12.98 17.78
N GLN A 269 15.37 -12.87 16.93
CA GLN A 269 15.81 -13.95 16.06
C GLN A 269 16.41 -15.08 16.89
N VAL A 270 15.82 -16.27 16.81
CA VAL A 270 16.28 -17.48 17.50
C VAL A 270 17.02 -18.39 16.52
N GLU A 271 17.99 -19.15 16.99
CA GLU A 271 18.69 -20.12 16.14
C GLU A 271 17.72 -21.22 15.67
N PRO A 272 17.79 -21.61 14.38
CA PRO A 272 16.98 -22.69 13.85
C PRO A 272 17.30 -24.03 14.50
N GLY A 273 16.29 -24.88 14.65
CA GLY A 273 16.49 -26.25 15.10
C GLY A 273 17.28 -27.10 14.09
N ASN A 274 17.74 -28.28 14.51
CA ASN A 274 18.51 -29.18 13.64
C ASN A 274 17.63 -30.05 12.71
N GLU A 275 16.33 -30.16 12.99
CA GLU A 275 15.38 -30.97 12.24
C GLU A 275 15.09 -30.32 10.86
N ILE A 276 15.26 -31.10 9.78
CA ILE A 276 14.91 -30.65 8.42
C ILE A 276 13.39 -30.83 8.25
N VAL A 277 12.69 -29.73 8.07
CA VAL A 277 11.24 -29.70 7.82
C VAL A 277 10.92 -29.81 6.34
N LEU A 278 11.61 -29.03 5.49
CA LEU A 278 11.45 -29.11 4.03
C LEU A 278 12.74 -29.56 3.38
N SER A 279 12.62 -30.46 2.40
CA SER A 279 13.71 -30.85 1.49
C SER A 279 13.21 -30.79 0.05
N VAL A 280 13.83 -29.95 -0.75
CA VAL A 280 13.63 -29.81 -2.19
C VAL A 280 14.89 -30.31 -2.89
N ARG A 281 14.74 -31.23 -3.86
CA ARG A 281 15.88 -31.83 -4.57
C ARG A 281 15.68 -31.77 -6.08
N ASP A 282 16.65 -31.20 -6.77
CA ASP A 282 16.75 -31.07 -8.23
C ASP A 282 15.44 -30.57 -8.88
N LEU A 283 14.72 -29.69 -8.13
CA LEU A 283 13.46 -29.15 -8.60
C LEU A 283 13.72 -28.20 -9.77
N SER A 284 13.05 -28.41 -10.88
CA SER A 284 13.19 -27.54 -12.06
C SER A 284 11.87 -27.37 -12.80
N LYS A 285 11.74 -26.23 -13.48
CA LYS A 285 10.60 -25.91 -14.33
C LYS A 285 11.07 -25.17 -15.58
N ARG A 286 10.80 -25.77 -16.75
CA ARG A 286 11.22 -25.23 -18.05
C ARG A 286 10.70 -23.80 -18.25
N GLY A 287 11.59 -22.91 -18.62
CA GLY A 287 11.28 -21.49 -18.84
C GLY A 287 11.10 -20.65 -17.57
N ALA A 288 11.25 -21.24 -16.36
CA ALA A 288 11.12 -20.54 -15.10
C ALA A 288 12.38 -20.64 -14.24
N PHE A 289 12.89 -21.85 -13.95
CA PHE A 289 14.11 -22.03 -13.18
C PHE A 289 14.80 -23.37 -13.45
N GLU A 290 16.12 -23.36 -13.34
CA GLU A 290 17.00 -24.53 -13.47
C GLU A 290 16.98 -25.42 -12.21
N PRO A 291 17.64 -26.62 -12.21
CA PRO A 291 17.67 -27.49 -11.04
C PRO A 291 18.07 -26.76 -9.77
N PHE A 292 17.17 -26.79 -8.79
CA PHE A 292 17.23 -26.03 -7.56
C PHE A 292 17.16 -26.97 -6.35
N ASN A 293 18.02 -26.75 -5.37
CA ASN A 293 18.04 -27.52 -4.13
C ASN A 293 17.84 -26.57 -2.94
N LEU A 294 16.98 -26.97 -2.00
CA LEU A 294 16.70 -26.22 -0.80
C LEU A 294 16.38 -27.16 0.37
N THR A 295 16.95 -26.90 1.51
CA THR A 295 16.50 -27.48 2.79
C THR A 295 16.07 -26.36 3.70
N VAL A 296 15.00 -26.54 4.49
CA VAL A 296 14.57 -25.60 5.52
C VAL A 296 14.47 -26.34 6.84
N ARG A 297 15.11 -25.80 7.88
CA ARG A 297 15.14 -26.36 9.24
C ARG A 297 13.95 -25.83 10.05
N LYS A 298 13.65 -26.53 11.13
CA LYS A 298 12.58 -26.15 12.06
C LYS A 298 12.80 -24.77 12.64
N GLY A 299 11.78 -23.88 12.49
CA GLY A 299 11.86 -22.50 12.94
C GLY A 299 12.78 -21.61 12.10
N GLU A 300 13.33 -22.11 10.98
CA GLU A 300 14.15 -21.32 10.07
C GLU A 300 13.28 -20.42 9.19
N ILE A 301 13.73 -19.18 9.00
CA ILE A 301 13.18 -18.25 8.01
C ILE A 301 14.21 -18.13 6.89
N VAL A 302 13.86 -18.61 5.70
CA VAL A 302 14.69 -18.54 4.50
C VAL A 302 14.08 -17.52 3.54
N SER A 303 14.86 -16.55 3.08
CA SER A 303 14.39 -15.61 2.06
C SER A 303 14.82 -16.04 0.66
N LEU A 304 13.91 -15.90 -0.32
CA LEU A 304 14.19 -16.00 -1.75
C LEU A 304 14.24 -14.59 -2.34
N VAL A 305 15.43 -14.17 -2.76
CA VAL A 305 15.72 -12.82 -3.24
C VAL A 305 16.09 -12.83 -4.73
N GLY A 306 15.61 -11.87 -5.50
CA GLY A 306 15.89 -11.73 -6.93
C GLY A 306 14.92 -10.75 -7.59
N LEU A 307 15.27 -10.31 -8.79
CA LEU A 307 14.38 -9.46 -9.59
C LEU A 307 13.12 -10.24 -10.02
N VAL A 308 12.11 -9.50 -10.49
CA VAL A 308 10.94 -10.10 -11.15
C VAL A 308 11.42 -10.91 -12.36
N GLY A 309 10.96 -12.16 -12.46
CA GLY A 309 11.42 -13.08 -13.51
C GLY A 309 12.67 -13.90 -13.15
N SER A 310 13.24 -13.73 -11.95
CA SER A 310 14.37 -14.54 -11.47
C SER A 310 14.03 -16.01 -11.21
N GLY A 311 12.75 -16.37 -11.23
CA GLY A 311 12.25 -17.73 -10.98
C GLY A 311 11.84 -17.99 -9.52
N LYS A 312 12.08 -17.09 -8.60
CA LYS A 312 11.77 -17.25 -7.16
C LYS A 312 10.27 -17.52 -6.90
N GLU A 313 9.40 -16.82 -7.62
CA GLU A 313 7.95 -16.99 -7.53
C GLU A 313 7.53 -18.38 -7.98
N ALA A 314 8.11 -18.86 -9.08
CA ALA A 314 7.82 -20.20 -9.62
C ALA A 314 8.28 -21.31 -8.67
N VAL A 315 9.43 -21.15 -8.01
CA VAL A 315 9.89 -22.08 -6.95
C VAL A 315 8.86 -22.17 -5.83
N CYS A 316 8.38 -21.02 -5.31
CA CYS A 316 7.35 -20.99 -4.27
C CYS A 316 6.03 -21.62 -4.72
N ARG A 317 5.60 -21.36 -5.94
CA ARG A 317 4.37 -21.95 -6.53
C ARG A 317 4.48 -23.47 -6.67
N CYS A 318 5.66 -23.99 -7.04
CA CYS A 318 5.92 -25.43 -7.05
C CYS A 318 5.89 -26.04 -5.63
N ILE A 319 6.50 -25.37 -4.63
CA ILE A 319 6.49 -25.84 -3.23
C ILE A 319 5.07 -25.88 -2.67
N ASN A 320 4.23 -24.91 -3.03
CA ASN A 320 2.82 -24.85 -2.61
C ASN A 320 1.89 -25.78 -3.42
N GLY A 321 2.41 -26.52 -4.42
CA GLY A 321 1.62 -27.38 -5.29
C GLY A 321 0.69 -26.61 -6.25
N LEU A 322 0.87 -25.31 -6.40
CA LEU A 322 0.10 -24.46 -7.34
C LEU A 322 0.59 -24.62 -8.77
N GLU A 323 1.86 -25.03 -8.94
CA GLU A 323 2.44 -25.34 -10.23
C GLU A 323 3.18 -26.68 -10.17
N LYS A 324 3.04 -27.47 -11.23
CA LYS A 324 3.77 -28.73 -11.38
C LYS A 324 5.20 -28.47 -11.83
N PRO A 325 6.21 -28.95 -11.09
CA PRO A 325 7.59 -28.94 -11.58
C PRO A 325 7.77 -29.98 -12.69
N ASP A 326 8.73 -29.76 -13.60
CA ASP A 326 9.07 -30.74 -14.64
C ASP A 326 9.93 -31.89 -14.10
N ARG A 327 10.81 -31.56 -13.11
CA ARG A 327 11.71 -32.54 -12.48
C ARG A 327 11.88 -32.24 -11.01
N GLY A 328 12.44 -33.20 -10.30
CA GLY A 328 12.80 -33.09 -8.90
C GLY A 328 11.74 -33.63 -7.94
N SER A 329 11.93 -33.37 -6.67
CA SER A 329 11.03 -33.81 -5.62
C SER A 329 11.00 -32.84 -4.44
N ILE A 330 9.85 -32.78 -3.78
CA ILE A 330 9.60 -32.00 -2.58
C ILE A 330 9.20 -32.98 -1.47
N ALA A 331 9.80 -32.85 -0.32
CA ALA A 331 9.45 -33.64 0.86
C ALA A 331 9.27 -32.73 2.10
N LEU A 332 8.22 -32.96 2.88
CA LEU A 332 7.95 -32.28 4.14
C LEU A 332 7.98 -33.30 5.30
N GLY A 333 8.77 -33.04 6.32
CA GLY A 333 8.95 -34.00 7.44
C GLY A 333 9.37 -35.39 6.97
N GLY A 334 10.18 -35.47 5.91
CA GLY A 334 10.63 -36.74 5.29
C GLY A 334 9.61 -37.42 4.36
N LYS A 335 8.37 -36.93 4.27
CA LYS A 335 7.33 -37.48 3.38
C LYS A 335 7.34 -36.74 2.04
N LYS A 336 7.44 -37.48 0.94
CA LYS A 336 7.36 -36.93 -0.40
C LYS A 336 5.96 -36.40 -0.67
N LEU A 337 5.86 -35.19 -1.22
CA LEU A 337 4.59 -34.55 -1.60
C LEU A 337 4.26 -34.80 -3.06
N ALA A 338 2.98 -34.80 -3.40
CA ALA A 338 2.52 -34.75 -4.79
C ALA A 338 2.77 -33.33 -5.35
N PRO A 339 3.42 -33.22 -6.52
CA PRO A 339 3.95 -31.95 -7.00
C PRO A 339 2.89 -30.99 -7.60
N ASP A 340 1.62 -31.40 -7.70
CA ASP A 340 0.54 -30.70 -8.39
C ASP A 340 -0.81 -30.74 -7.65
N SER A 341 -0.76 -30.85 -6.32
CA SER A 341 -1.95 -30.92 -5.49
C SER A 341 -1.91 -29.92 -4.34
N PRO A 342 -2.49 -28.71 -4.51
CA PRO A 342 -2.58 -27.73 -3.42
C PRO A 342 -3.27 -28.28 -2.18
N SER A 343 -4.33 -29.06 -2.34
CA SER A 343 -5.06 -29.65 -1.22
C SER A 343 -4.24 -30.69 -0.43
N GLU A 344 -3.39 -31.46 -1.10
CA GLU A 344 -2.48 -32.39 -0.42
C GLU A 344 -1.36 -31.64 0.29
N THR A 345 -0.81 -30.60 -0.34
CA THR A 345 0.21 -29.73 0.23
C THR A 345 -0.29 -29.09 1.54
N VAL A 346 -1.51 -28.56 1.52
CA VAL A 346 -2.16 -28.00 2.71
C VAL A 346 -2.38 -29.07 3.80
N ARG A 347 -2.90 -30.25 3.45
CA ARG A 347 -3.09 -31.36 4.41
C ARG A 347 -1.78 -31.85 5.00
N SER A 348 -0.70 -31.77 4.26
CA SER A 348 0.65 -32.13 4.73
C SER A 348 1.24 -31.10 5.69
N GLY A 349 0.70 -29.89 5.75
CA GLY A 349 1.13 -28.85 6.69
C GLY A 349 1.94 -27.71 6.08
N ILE A 350 1.77 -27.45 4.76
CA ILE A 350 2.31 -26.23 4.13
C ILE A 350 1.19 -25.20 3.99
N GLY A 351 1.42 -24.01 4.51
CA GLY A 351 0.56 -22.84 4.35
C GLY A 351 1.13 -21.86 3.34
N HIS A 352 0.26 -21.03 2.74
CA HIS A 352 0.65 -20.01 1.77
C HIS A 352 -0.07 -18.69 2.04
N ILE A 353 0.69 -17.63 2.20
CA ILE A 353 0.19 -16.27 2.21
C ILE A 353 0.46 -15.67 0.84
N PRO A 354 -0.59 -15.40 0.04
CA PRO A 354 -0.43 -14.89 -1.31
C PRO A 354 -0.11 -13.39 -1.32
N ILE A 355 0.44 -12.92 -2.45
CA ILE A 355 0.75 -11.50 -2.68
C ILE A 355 -0.50 -10.62 -2.64
N ASP A 356 -1.63 -11.11 -3.16
CA ASP A 356 -2.92 -10.42 -3.08
C ASP A 356 -3.87 -11.14 -2.10
N ARG A 357 -3.88 -10.62 -0.86
CA ARG A 357 -4.75 -11.15 0.19
C ARG A 357 -6.24 -10.98 -0.09
N ARG A 358 -6.64 -10.00 -0.92
CA ARG A 358 -8.06 -9.69 -1.17
C ARG A 358 -8.69 -10.65 -2.17
N SER A 359 -7.95 -11.05 -3.19
CA SER A 359 -8.42 -11.97 -4.24
C SER A 359 -8.14 -13.43 -3.92
N GLU A 360 -7.01 -13.73 -3.24
CA GLU A 360 -6.54 -15.10 -3.03
C GLU A 360 -6.48 -15.50 -1.55
N GLY A 361 -6.31 -14.53 -0.64
CA GLY A 361 -6.08 -14.79 0.78
C GLY A 361 -7.34 -14.93 1.61
N LEU A 362 -8.39 -14.14 1.35
CA LEU A 362 -9.60 -14.01 2.15
C LEU A 362 -10.88 -14.08 1.31
N ALA A 363 -11.92 -14.66 1.87
CA ALA A 363 -13.29 -14.45 1.41
C ALA A 363 -13.82 -13.16 2.07
N LEU A 364 -13.69 -12.01 1.37
CA LEU A 364 -14.01 -10.69 1.92
C LEU A 364 -15.48 -10.54 2.34
N GLY A 365 -16.40 -11.25 1.67
CA GLY A 365 -17.81 -11.31 1.99
C GLY A 365 -18.17 -12.26 3.17
N MET A 366 -17.17 -12.82 3.84
CA MET A 366 -17.33 -13.67 5.02
C MET A 366 -16.75 -12.98 6.26
N THR A 367 -17.18 -13.42 7.43
CA THR A 367 -16.72 -12.91 8.72
C THR A 367 -15.28 -13.35 9.04
N VAL A 368 -14.67 -12.73 10.04
CA VAL A 368 -13.37 -13.14 10.58
C VAL A 368 -13.42 -14.59 11.05
N ALA A 369 -14.48 -14.97 11.78
CA ALA A 369 -14.66 -16.34 12.28
C ALA A 369 -14.71 -17.36 11.14
N GLU A 370 -15.51 -17.12 10.12
CA GLU A 370 -15.61 -18.01 8.96
C GLU A 370 -14.27 -18.11 8.22
N ASN A 371 -13.57 -16.99 7.97
CA ASN A 371 -12.28 -17.01 7.29
C ASN A 371 -11.22 -17.83 8.04
N VAL A 372 -11.04 -17.62 9.35
CA VAL A 372 -10.01 -18.35 10.11
C VAL A 372 -10.31 -19.83 10.25
N ASN A 373 -11.57 -20.25 10.09
CA ASN A 373 -12.02 -21.62 10.24
C ASN A 373 -12.08 -22.41 8.92
N LEU A 374 -11.96 -21.75 7.74
CA LEU A 374 -12.13 -22.38 6.42
C LEU A 374 -11.35 -23.69 6.23
N LEU A 375 -10.12 -23.76 6.76
CA LEU A 375 -9.23 -24.91 6.57
C LEU A 375 -9.49 -26.05 7.59
N VAL A 376 -10.34 -25.84 8.59
CA VAL A 376 -10.52 -26.79 9.70
C VAL A 376 -11.97 -27.14 9.99
N LEU A 377 -12.87 -26.85 9.08
CA LEU A 377 -14.29 -27.09 9.24
C LEU A 377 -14.61 -28.55 9.66
N ASP A 378 -13.86 -29.53 9.11
CA ASP A 378 -14.02 -30.94 9.48
C ASP A 378 -13.70 -31.21 10.96
N ARG A 379 -12.74 -30.49 11.56
CA ARG A 379 -12.38 -30.61 12.97
C ARG A 379 -13.38 -29.93 13.90
N LEU A 380 -14.16 -28.99 13.37
CA LEU A 380 -15.15 -28.23 14.11
C LEU A 380 -16.54 -28.90 14.13
N LYS A 381 -16.70 -29.99 13.39
CA LYS A 381 -17.95 -30.75 13.34
C LYS A 381 -18.26 -31.43 14.68
N VAL A 382 -19.57 -31.47 15.00
CA VAL A 382 -20.18 -32.31 16.01
C VAL A 382 -21.24 -33.12 15.28
N ALA A 383 -21.11 -34.44 15.27
CA ALA A 383 -21.81 -35.31 14.35
C ALA A 383 -21.50 -34.89 12.89
N CYS A 384 -22.48 -34.49 12.09
CA CYS A 384 -22.26 -34.10 10.68
C CYS A 384 -22.29 -32.59 10.44
N LEU A 385 -22.48 -31.76 11.46
CA LEU A 385 -22.66 -30.32 11.34
C LEU A 385 -21.51 -29.54 12.01
N VAL A 386 -21.11 -28.43 11.41
CA VAL A 386 -20.16 -27.52 12.04
C VAL A 386 -20.78 -26.91 13.28
N SER A 387 -20.11 -27.02 14.42
CA SER A 387 -20.56 -26.48 15.70
C SER A 387 -20.25 -24.97 15.79
N PRO A 388 -21.27 -24.09 15.88
CA PRO A 388 -21.06 -22.66 16.03
C PRO A 388 -20.26 -22.29 17.28
N ALA A 389 -20.39 -23.06 18.36
CA ALA A 389 -19.62 -22.84 19.58
C ALA A 389 -18.12 -23.10 19.35
N ARG A 390 -17.75 -24.24 18.75
CA ARG A 390 -16.36 -24.58 18.43
C ARG A 390 -15.75 -23.60 17.44
N GLU A 391 -16.53 -23.18 16.45
CA GLU A 391 -16.12 -22.18 15.47
C GLU A 391 -15.78 -20.84 16.15
N LYS A 392 -16.68 -20.36 17.01
CA LYS A 392 -16.49 -19.12 17.76
C LYS A 392 -15.30 -19.19 18.72
N ASP A 393 -15.12 -20.32 19.42
CA ASP A 393 -14.02 -20.48 20.37
C ASP A 393 -12.68 -20.56 19.65
N ASN A 394 -12.58 -21.28 18.53
CA ASN A 394 -11.36 -21.31 17.72
C ASN A 394 -11.03 -19.92 17.15
N ALA A 395 -12.04 -19.21 16.63
CA ALA A 395 -11.86 -17.86 16.11
C ALA A 395 -11.40 -16.90 17.20
N ARG A 396 -12.00 -16.93 18.41
CA ARG A 396 -11.60 -16.08 19.54
C ARG A 396 -10.14 -16.29 19.90
N ARG A 397 -9.69 -17.54 20.01
CA ARG A 397 -8.30 -17.89 20.30
C ARG A 397 -7.36 -17.30 19.24
N LEU A 398 -7.63 -17.52 17.95
CA LEU A 398 -6.78 -17.05 16.84
C LEU A 398 -6.77 -15.52 16.72
N ILE A 399 -7.89 -14.86 16.99
CA ILE A 399 -7.96 -13.39 17.06
C ILE A 399 -7.01 -12.86 18.14
N GLN A 400 -6.97 -13.50 19.30
CA GLN A 400 -6.06 -13.12 20.39
C GLN A 400 -4.60 -13.45 20.06
N ASP A 401 -4.31 -14.66 19.57
CA ASP A 401 -2.95 -15.14 19.24
C ASP A 401 -2.29 -14.27 18.18
N CYS A 402 -3.05 -13.85 17.17
CA CYS A 402 -2.58 -12.99 16.07
C CYS A 402 -2.82 -11.49 16.32
N ARG A 403 -3.38 -11.11 17.47
CA ARG A 403 -3.71 -9.72 17.83
C ARG A 403 -4.52 -9.01 16.72
N ILE A 404 -5.56 -9.66 16.20
CA ILE A 404 -6.43 -9.08 15.19
C ILE A 404 -7.32 -8.03 15.85
N LYS A 405 -7.19 -6.78 15.44
CA LYS A 405 -8.06 -5.69 15.94
C LYS A 405 -9.38 -5.73 15.18
N THR A 406 -10.40 -6.26 15.80
CA THR A 406 -11.76 -6.38 15.27
C THR A 406 -12.79 -6.15 16.37
N PRO A 407 -13.93 -5.49 16.10
CA PRO A 407 -15.02 -5.32 17.07
C PRO A 407 -15.60 -6.66 17.55
N SER A 408 -15.68 -7.65 16.66
CA SER A 408 -16.17 -8.99 16.97
C SER A 408 -15.64 -10.02 15.97
N SER A 409 -15.75 -11.31 16.29
CA SER A 409 -15.47 -12.40 15.35
C SER A 409 -16.47 -12.45 14.18
N SER A 410 -17.63 -11.82 14.33
CA SER A 410 -18.67 -11.71 13.28
C SER A 410 -18.48 -10.49 12.35
N THR A 411 -17.40 -9.72 12.52
CA THR A 411 -17.09 -8.61 11.63
C THR A 411 -16.69 -9.16 10.26
N MET A 412 -17.22 -8.57 9.17
CA MET A 412 -16.86 -8.92 7.79
C MET A 412 -15.41 -8.54 7.51
N CYS A 413 -14.66 -9.43 6.85
CA CYS A 413 -13.25 -9.18 6.54
C CYS A 413 -13.04 -7.97 5.63
N ALA A 414 -14.00 -7.63 4.77
CA ALA A 414 -13.98 -6.42 3.96
C ALA A 414 -13.86 -5.13 4.78
N ASN A 415 -14.37 -5.11 6.02
CA ASN A 415 -14.39 -3.94 6.90
C ASN A 415 -13.13 -3.81 7.77
N LEU A 416 -12.18 -4.73 7.67
CA LEU A 416 -10.92 -4.68 8.41
C LEU A 416 -9.88 -3.80 7.67
N SER A 417 -8.98 -3.18 8.44
CA SER A 417 -7.78 -2.57 7.88
C SER A 417 -6.87 -3.61 7.21
N GLY A 418 -6.01 -3.18 6.28
CA GLY A 418 -5.10 -4.07 5.56
C GLY A 418 -4.24 -4.94 6.47
N GLY A 419 -3.69 -4.38 7.55
CA GLY A 419 -2.91 -5.13 8.52
C GLY A 419 -3.74 -6.20 9.27
N ASN A 420 -5.00 -5.91 9.62
CA ASN A 420 -5.87 -6.89 10.25
C ASN A 420 -6.36 -7.96 9.27
N GLN A 421 -6.59 -7.62 8.00
CA GLN A 421 -6.82 -8.59 6.93
C GLN A 421 -5.63 -9.55 6.81
N GLN A 422 -4.40 -9.04 6.77
CA GLN A 422 -3.18 -9.85 6.68
C GLN A 422 -3.03 -10.79 7.88
N LYS A 423 -3.25 -10.29 9.10
CA LYS A 423 -3.25 -11.12 10.32
C LYS A 423 -4.34 -12.18 10.29
N THR A 424 -5.49 -11.91 9.66
CA THR A 424 -6.56 -12.90 9.48
C THR A 424 -6.13 -14.01 8.50
N VAL A 425 -5.38 -13.69 7.43
CA VAL A 425 -4.80 -14.72 6.54
C VAL A 425 -3.83 -15.61 7.31
N ILE A 426 -2.93 -15.02 8.12
CA ILE A 426 -2.00 -15.79 8.95
C ILE A 426 -2.76 -16.69 9.93
N ALA A 427 -3.77 -16.14 10.62
CA ALA A 427 -4.61 -16.89 11.58
C ALA A 427 -5.32 -18.08 10.92
N LYS A 428 -5.80 -17.94 9.69
CA LYS A 428 -6.39 -19.03 8.90
C LYS A 428 -5.43 -20.22 8.78
N TRP A 429 -4.16 -19.96 8.45
CA TRP A 429 -3.15 -21.01 8.33
C TRP A 429 -2.74 -21.61 9.67
N LEU A 430 -2.64 -20.81 10.72
CA LEU A 430 -2.35 -21.32 12.07
C LEU A 430 -3.42 -22.27 12.61
N SER A 431 -4.65 -22.08 12.21
CA SER A 431 -5.75 -23.00 12.51
C SER A 431 -5.46 -24.42 11.96
N ALA A 432 -4.79 -24.54 10.81
CA ALA A 432 -4.52 -25.80 10.12
C ALA A 432 -3.32 -26.60 10.67
N LYS A 433 -2.63 -26.12 11.72
CA LYS A 433 -1.41 -26.77 12.30
C LYS A 433 -0.32 -27.00 11.26
N ILE A 434 0.08 -25.96 10.58
CA ILE A 434 1.14 -25.97 9.58
C ILE A 434 2.53 -26.15 10.20
N GLN A 435 3.47 -26.71 9.42
CA GLN A 435 4.90 -26.84 9.76
C GLN A 435 5.77 -25.87 8.96
N LEU A 436 5.30 -25.53 7.74
CA LEU A 436 5.95 -24.59 6.83
C LEU A 436 4.93 -23.54 6.38
N LEU A 437 5.35 -22.28 6.34
CA LEU A 437 4.56 -21.18 5.81
C LEU A 437 5.35 -20.48 4.72
N VAL A 438 4.80 -20.41 3.52
CA VAL A 438 5.35 -19.61 2.40
C VAL A 438 4.68 -18.25 2.43
N LEU A 439 5.48 -17.20 2.55
CA LEU A 439 5.06 -15.82 2.71
C LEU A 439 5.43 -15.03 1.46
N ASP A 440 4.45 -14.76 0.61
CA ASP A 440 4.62 -13.99 -0.61
C ASP A 440 4.24 -12.53 -0.33
N HIS A 441 5.24 -11.66 -0.16
CA HIS A 441 5.10 -10.24 0.15
C HIS A 441 4.15 -9.96 1.35
N PRO A 442 4.46 -10.52 2.56
CA PRO A 442 3.53 -10.53 3.70
C PRO A 442 3.16 -9.16 4.23
N THR A 443 3.90 -8.13 3.90
CA THR A 443 3.70 -6.75 4.38
C THR A 443 3.20 -5.80 3.30
N ARG A 444 2.90 -6.32 2.09
CA ARG A 444 2.46 -5.51 0.96
C ARG A 444 1.12 -4.82 1.24
N GLY A 445 1.09 -3.51 1.00
CA GLY A 445 -0.10 -2.70 1.22
C GLY A 445 -0.57 -2.66 2.69
N VAL A 446 0.39 -2.78 3.62
CA VAL A 446 0.17 -2.68 5.06
C VAL A 446 0.92 -1.44 5.57
N ASP A 447 0.33 -0.74 6.53
CA ASP A 447 0.95 0.43 7.17
C ASP A 447 2.16 0.05 8.05
N VAL A 448 3.00 1.05 8.37
CA VAL A 448 4.27 0.84 9.09
C VAL A 448 4.05 0.19 10.46
N GLY A 449 3.04 0.63 11.23
CA GLY A 449 2.77 0.05 12.55
C GLY A 449 2.23 -1.39 12.46
N ALA A 450 1.38 -1.68 11.46
CA ALA A 450 0.91 -3.04 11.24
C ALA A 450 2.00 -3.95 10.66
N LYS A 451 2.97 -3.43 9.88
CA LYS A 451 4.17 -4.19 9.48
C LYS A 451 4.95 -4.70 10.68
N GLU A 452 5.19 -3.85 11.67
CA GLU A 452 5.87 -4.24 12.90
C GLU A 452 5.12 -5.35 13.65
N GLU A 453 3.78 -5.26 13.75
CA GLU A 453 2.98 -6.32 14.36
C GLU A 453 3.10 -7.66 13.59
N ILE A 454 3.22 -7.60 12.25
CA ILE A 454 3.44 -8.79 11.41
C ILE A 454 4.86 -9.36 11.64
N TYR A 455 5.89 -8.51 11.74
CA TYR A 455 7.26 -8.99 12.04
C TYR A 455 7.32 -9.68 13.41
N LYS A 456 6.71 -9.10 14.45
CA LYS A 456 6.56 -9.76 15.76
C LYS A 456 5.86 -11.12 15.66
N LEU A 457 4.82 -11.20 14.83
CA LEU A 457 4.12 -12.45 14.61
C LEU A 457 4.99 -13.49 13.89
N ILE A 458 5.72 -13.10 12.84
CA ILE A 458 6.67 -13.95 12.12
C ILE A 458 7.75 -14.47 13.09
N ARG A 459 8.35 -13.61 13.94
CA ARG A 459 9.34 -14.02 14.95
C ARG A 459 8.75 -14.99 15.96
N LYS A 460 7.54 -14.73 16.45
CA LYS A 460 6.83 -15.64 17.35
C LYS A 460 6.63 -17.01 16.71
N LEU A 461 6.15 -17.06 15.45
CA LEU A 461 5.91 -18.31 14.74
C LEU A 461 7.21 -19.12 14.52
N ALA A 462 8.31 -18.47 14.19
CA ALA A 462 9.62 -19.12 14.09
C ALA A 462 10.04 -19.72 15.43
N ARG A 463 9.88 -18.99 16.53
CA ARG A 463 10.15 -19.46 17.89
C ARG A 463 9.27 -20.65 18.28
N ASP A 464 8.01 -20.65 17.85
CA ASP A 464 7.05 -21.74 18.05
C ASP A 464 7.35 -22.96 17.14
N GLY A 465 8.41 -22.91 16.31
CA GLY A 465 8.92 -23.99 15.49
C GLY A 465 8.31 -24.06 14.08
N ILE A 466 7.56 -23.06 13.64
CA ILE A 466 7.06 -22.97 12.27
C ILE A 466 8.18 -22.44 11.36
N SER A 467 8.52 -23.21 10.35
CA SER A 467 9.52 -22.84 9.34
C SER A 467 8.92 -21.93 8.29
N MET A 468 9.70 -21.04 7.69
CA MET A 468 9.15 -20.08 6.71
C MET A 468 10.07 -19.91 5.51
N ILE A 469 9.44 -19.75 4.33
CA ILE A 469 10.07 -19.22 3.13
C ILE A 469 9.42 -17.84 2.89
N VAL A 470 10.22 -16.78 2.78
CA VAL A 470 9.73 -15.44 2.61
C VAL A 470 10.23 -14.81 1.31
N MET A 471 9.41 -13.99 0.70
CA MET A 471 9.76 -13.04 -0.35
C MET A 471 9.19 -11.71 0.08
N CYS A 472 10.03 -10.69 0.31
CA CYS A 472 9.57 -9.39 0.81
C CYS A 472 9.49 -8.33 -0.28
N ASP A 473 8.86 -7.19 0.04
CA ASP A 473 8.76 -6.04 -0.88
C ASP A 473 10.10 -5.29 -0.99
N THR A 474 10.90 -5.30 0.07
CA THR A 474 12.19 -4.61 0.11
C THR A 474 13.30 -5.56 0.57
N LEU A 475 14.50 -5.30 0.06
CA LEU A 475 15.68 -6.10 0.40
C LEU A 475 16.03 -6.00 1.90
N GLU A 476 15.77 -4.86 2.51
CA GLU A 476 15.97 -4.62 3.94
C GLU A 476 15.05 -5.51 4.80
N GLU A 477 13.80 -5.74 4.37
CA GLU A 477 12.89 -6.67 5.02
C GLU A 477 13.43 -8.11 4.92
N ASP A 478 13.90 -8.53 3.74
CA ASP A 478 14.50 -9.85 3.54
C ASP A 478 15.72 -10.03 4.46
N ILE A 479 16.65 -9.07 4.48
CA ILE A 479 17.85 -9.09 5.33
C ILE A 479 17.46 -9.14 6.82
N GLY A 480 16.55 -8.28 7.23
CA GLY A 480 16.15 -8.15 8.63
C GLY A 480 15.48 -9.40 9.16
N LEU A 481 14.60 -10.04 8.39
CA LEU A 481 13.78 -11.17 8.85
C LEU A 481 14.47 -12.52 8.76
N CYS A 482 15.25 -12.79 7.71
CA CYS A 482 15.73 -14.14 7.45
C CYS A 482 16.94 -14.56 8.31
N HIS A 483 17.13 -15.89 8.44
CA HIS A 483 18.34 -16.50 8.95
C HIS A 483 19.35 -16.76 7.82
N ARG A 484 18.82 -16.95 6.60
CA ARG A 484 19.57 -17.24 5.40
C ARG A 484 18.78 -16.78 4.19
N MET A 485 19.46 -16.29 3.17
CA MET A 485 18.86 -15.92 1.90
C MET A 485 19.46 -16.71 0.74
N LEU A 486 18.61 -17.01 -0.23
CA LEU A 486 18.98 -17.60 -1.50
C LEU A 486 18.74 -16.55 -2.59
N ILE A 487 19.79 -16.22 -3.32
CA ILE A 487 19.77 -15.18 -4.35
C ILE A 487 19.60 -15.86 -5.69
N MET A 488 18.51 -15.51 -6.38
CA MET A 488 18.15 -16.05 -7.68
C MET A 488 18.29 -14.98 -8.78
N LYS A 489 18.91 -15.37 -9.89
CA LYS A 489 19.05 -14.55 -11.10
C LYS A 489 18.85 -15.44 -12.34
N ASP A 490 18.02 -14.99 -13.29
CA ASP A 490 17.76 -15.66 -14.57
C ASP A 490 17.44 -17.17 -14.44
N GLY A 491 16.61 -17.52 -13.46
CA GLY A 491 16.20 -18.90 -13.18
C GLY A 491 17.23 -19.75 -12.44
N ARG A 492 18.35 -19.18 -11.96
CA ARG A 492 19.44 -19.90 -11.29
C ARG A 492 19.64 -19.40 -9.85
N LEU A 493 20.02 -20.32 -8.97
CA LEU A 493 20.56 -19.95 -7.66
C LEU A 493 22.02 -19.50 -7.83
N VAL A 494 22.28 -18.20 -7.66
CA VAL A 494 23.63 -17.64 -7.85
C VAL A 494 24.42 -17.56 -6.55
N SER A 495 23.75 -17.46 -5.39
CA SER A 495 24.43 -17.40 -4.10
C SER A 495 23.49 -17.77 -2.95
N GLU A 496 24.08 -18.26 -1.89
CA GLU A 496 23.45 -18.47 -0.60
C GLU A 496 24.22 -17.67 0.45
N MET A 497 23.51 -16.83 1.22
CA MET A 497 24.12 -15.97 2.23
C MET A 497 23.47 -16.18 3.60
N SER A 498 24.29 -16.38 4.63
CA SER A 498 23.84 -16.41 6.01
C SER A 498 23.53 -15.00 6.51
N CYS A 499 22.45 -14.87 7.28
CA CYS A 499 21.99 -13.62 7.88
C CYS A 499 21.88 -13.75 9.40
N PRO A 500 22.99 -13.99 10.11
CA PRO A 500 22.97 -14.12 11.55
C PRO A 500 22.54 -12.82 12.22
N ARG A 501 22.01 -12.92 13.43
CA ARG A 501 21.48 -11.79 14.20
C ARG A 501 22.47 -10.62 14.28
N ASP A 502 23.72 -10.90 14.60
CA ASP A 502 24.72 -9.88 14.92
C ASP A 502 25.52 -9.39 13.72
N LYS A 503 25.37 -10.03 12.55
CA LYS A 503 26.14 -9.68 11.34
C LYS A 503 25.30 -9.86 10.07
N LYS A 504 24.38 -8.94 9.86
CA LYS A 504 23.57 -8.91 8.63
C LYS A 504 24.40 -8.46 7.41
N PRO A 505 24.17 -9.04 6.22
CA PRO A 505 24.83 -8.59 4.99
C PRO A 505 24.38 -7.17 4.61
N SER A 506 25.24 -6.43 3.90
CA SER A 506 24.86 -5.11 3.38
C SER A 506 23.97 -5.24 2.15
N PRO A 507 22.98 -4.35 1.96
CA PRO A 507 22.16 -4.34 0.75
C PRO A 507 22.99 -4.28 -0.54
N SER A 508 24.07 -3.49 -0.57
CA SER A 508 24.96 -3.34 -1.73
C SER A 508 25.63 -4.66 -2.15
N SER A 509 26.01 -5.50 -1.20
CA SER A 509 26.63 -6.82 -1.48
C SER A 509 25.64 -7.78 -2.16
N ILE A 510 24.36 -7.65 -1.86
CA ILE A 510 23.29 -8.49 -2.43
C ILE A 510 22.88 -7.95 -3.81
N ILE A 511 22.74 -6.62 -3.95
CA ILE A 511 22.40 -5.97 -5.23
C ILE A 511 23.41 -6.35 -6.31
N ALA A 512 24.71 -6.37 -5.99
CA ALA A 512 25.76 -6.78 -6.92
C ALA A 512 25.61 -8.21 -7.46
N LEU A 513 24.87 -9.09 -6.76
CA LEU A 513 24.60 -10.45 -7.20
C LEU A 513 23.27 -10.60 -7.97
N ILE A 514 22.35 -9.65 -7.77
CA ILE A 514 21.04 -9.65 -8.41
C ILE A 514 21.10 -8.98 -9.80
N VAL A 515 21.86 -7.90 -9.91
CA VAL A 515 22.06 -7.14 -11.16
C VAL A 515 23.20 -7.73 -11.97
#